data_5fc636459d25befa19815a41d687af66
#
_entry.id   5fc636459d25befa19815a41d687af66
#
_cell.length_a   1.000
_cell.length_b   1.000
_cell.length_c   1.000
_cell.angle_alpha   90.00
_cell.angle_beta   90.00
_cell.angle_gamma   90.00
#
_symmetry.space_group_name_H-M   'P 1'
#
loop_
_entity.id
_entity.type
_entity.pdbx_description
1 polymer ?
#
loop_
_entity_poly.entity_id
_entity_poly.type
_entity_poly.pdbx_seq_one_letter_code
_entity_poly.pdbx_strand_id
1 'polypeptide(L)'
;MAKKPIALIIMDGYGINQNTEGNAIVAAKKPHLDKLLAEYPHSQLSASGLDVGLPDGQMGNSEVGHTNIGAGRIVYQMLVKISKDINDGKIYENKALSDAMDAAKANGKSLHLMGLLSNGGVHSHNEHLYGLLKMAKKKGIENVYVHTFLDGRDVPPTSGAEFMAELEKEIKEIGVGSVATIMGRFYAMDRDNAWDRVEKAYKAMAVSYTHLRAHETVLDL
;
A
#
# COMPACT_ATOMS: atom_id res chain seq x y z
N MET A 1 5.69 20.17 44.99
CA MET A 1 5.88 18.70 45.10
C MET A 1 7.06 18.30 44.28
N ALA A 2 8.00 17.52 44.82
CA ALA A 2 9.10 16.97 44.05
C ALA A 2 8.56 16.01 42.99
N LYS A 3 8.98 16.16 41.72
CA LYS A 3 8.61 15.27 40.63
C LYS A 3 9.22 13.88 40.91
N LYS A 4 8.42 12.85 40.98
CA LYS A 4 8.91 11.47 41.07
C LYS A 4 9.32 11.02 39.69
N PRO A 5 10.52 10.44 39.50
CA PRO A 5 10.94 9.91 38.20
C PRO A 5 10.10 8.69 37.82
N ILE A 6 9.80 8.58 36.54
CA ILE A 6 9.13 7.42 35.93
C ILE A 6 10.08 6.86 34.89
N ALA A 7 10.27 5.54 34.86
CA ALA A 7 11.05 4.86 33.85
C ALA A 7 10.12 3.99 33.01
N LEU A 8 10.20 4.13 31.68
CA LEU A 8 9.60 3.22 30.71
C LEU A 8 10.72 2.33 30.16
N ILE A 9 10.59 1.02 30.36
CA ILE A 9 11.55 0.03 29.84
C ILE A 9 10.87 -0.76 28.76
N ILE A 10 11.37 -0.66 27.53
CA ILE A 10 10.88 -1.37 26.35
C ILE A 10 11.83 -2.53 26.04
N MET A 11 11.33 -3.76 26.17
CA MET A 11 12.07 -4.97 25.79
C MET A 11 11.63 -5.35 24.37
N ASP A 12 12.25 -4.71 23.39
CA ASP A 12 11.90 -4.90 21.98
C ASP A 12 12.14 -6.35 21.54
N GLY A 13 11.17 -6.93 20.82
CA GLY A 13 11.21 -8.32 20.42
C GLY A 13 10.87 -9.34 21.51
N TYR A 14 10.56 -8.89 22.75
CA TYR A 14 10.19 -9.77 23.85
C TYR A 14 8.68 -10.11 23.79
N GLY A 15 8.31 -11.01 22.86
CA GLY A 15 6.92 -11.43 22.66
C GLY A 15 6.49 -12.57 23.58
N ILE A 16 5.19 -12.78 23.67
CA ILE A 16 4.60 -13.90 24.41
C ILE A 16 4.42 -15.08 23.46
N ASN A 17 5.12 -16.19 23.75
CA ASN A 17 4.98 -17.44 23.05
C ASN A 17 5.17 -18.59 24.04
N GLN A 18 4.22 -19.52 24.07
CA GLN A 18 4.24 -20.70 24.95
C GLN A 18 5.08 -21.86 24.40
N ASN A 19 5.49 -21.81 23.15
CA ASN A 19 6.34 -22.83 22.58
C ASN A 19 7.71 -22.83 23.26
N THR A 20 8.19 -23.99 23.69
CA THR A 20 9.47 -24.12 24.37
C THR A 20 10.63 -24.40 23.41
N GLU A 21 10.34 -24.94 22.24
CA GLU A 21 11.36 -25.26 21.24
C GLU A 21 11.81 -23.95 20.54
N GLY A 22 13.11 -23.69 20.53
CA GLY A 22 13.69 -22.47 19.94
C GLY A 22 13.36 -21.16 20.68
N ASN A 23 12.77 -21.23 21.87
CA ASN A 23 12.33 -20.06 22.62
C ASN A 23 13.30 -19.70 23.75
N ALA A 24 14.23 -18.81 23.46
CA ALA A 24 15.22 -18.35 24.42
C ALA A 24 14.60 -17.64 25.64
N ILE A 25 13.45 -16.99 25.50
CA ILE A 25 12.74 -16.29 26.59
C ILE A 25 12.24 -17.29 27.61
N VAL A 26 11.64 -18.39 27.15
CA VAL A 26 11.15 -19.47 28.06
C VAL A 26 12.31 -20.20 28.71
N ALA A 27 13.38 -20.46 27.98
CA ALA A 27 14.57 -21.14 28.49
C ALA A 27 15.40 -20.32 29.48
N ALA A 28 15.28 -18.99 29.45
CA ALA A 28 16.08 -18.10 30.29
C ALA A 28 15.65 -18.14 31.77
N LYS A 29 16.63 -18.03 32.67
CA LYS A 29 16.37 -17.77 34.09
C LYS A 29 16.05 -16.30 34.29
N LYS A 30 14.78 -15.98 34.60
CA LYS A 30 14.29 -14.60 34.69
C LYS A 30 13.48 -14.33 35.99
N PRO A 31 14.04 -14.65 37.17
CA PRO A 31 13.29 -14.63 38.43
C PRO A 31 12.68 -13.28 38.76
N HIS A 32 13.31 -12.17 38.36
CA HIS A 32 12.78 -10.83 38.62
C HIS A 32 11.57 -10.50 37.73
N LEU A 33 11.62 -10.86 36.43
CA LEU A 33 10.49 -10.67 35.53
C LEU A 33 9.32 -11.58 35.90
N ASP A 34 9.60 -12.84 36.23
CA ASP A 34 8.57 -13.78 36.69
C ASP A 34 7.86 -13.28 37.96
N LYS A 35 8.64 -12.72 38.90
CA LYS A 35 8.09 -12.08 40.11
C LYS A 35 7.24 -10.87 39.78
N LEU A 36 7.69 -9.97 38.89
CA LEU A 36 6.93 -8.79 38.48
C LEU A 36 5.60 -9.16 37.83
N LEU A 37 5.60 -10.16 36.96
CA LEU A 37 4.37 -10.67 36.32
C LEU A 37 3.40 -11.33 37.29
N ALA A 38 3.92 -11.95 38.36
CA ALA A 38 3.08 -12.59 39.38
C ALA A 38 2.48 -11.60 40.39
N GLU A 39 3.19 -10.54 40.75
CA GLU A 39 2.84 -9.66 41.86
C GLU A 39 2.20 -8.32 41.43
N TYR A 40 2.41 -7.90 40.17
CA TYR A 40 1.96 -6.57 39.71
C TYR A 40 0.92 -6.68 38.58
N PRO A 41 0.03 -5.71 38.45
CA PRO A 41 -0.92 -5.65 37.35
C PRO A 41 -0.21 -5.62 36.00
N HIS A 42 -0.70 -6.44 35.06
CA HIS A 42 -0.18 -6.50 33.70
C HIS A 42 -1.32 -6.68 32.70
N SER A 43 -1.05 -6.33 31.45
CA SER A 43 -1.96 -6.53 30.32
C SER A 43 -1.19 -6.96 29.08
N GLN A 44 -1.93 -7.48 28.10
CA GLN A 44 -1.37 -7.83 26.81
C GLN A 44 -1.79 -6.79 25.77
N LEU A 45 -0.90 -6.50 24.84
CA LEU A 45 -1.15 -5.65 23.69
C LEU A 45 -0.93 -6.46 22.40
N SER A 46 -1.74 -6.20 21.40
CA SER A 46 -1.45 -6.68 20.05
C SER A 46 -0.23 -5.95 19.49
N ALA A 47 0.64 -6.69 18.79
CA ALA A 47 1.85 -6.16 18.18
C ALA A 47 1.87 -6.35 16.66
N SER A 48 0.71 -6.59 16.02
CA SER A 48 0.60 -6.86 14.59
C SER A 48 -0.67 -6.28 13.98
N GLY A 49 -0.71 -6.22 12.67
CA GLY A 49 -1.89 -5.84 11.91
C GLY A 49 -2.43 -4.45 12.21
N LEU A 50 -3.73 -4.30 12.09
CA LEU A 50 -4.42 -3.00 12.25
C LEU A 50 -4.26 -2.39 13.64
N ASP A 51 -4.04 -3.19 14.66
CA ASP A 51 -3.84 -2.73 16.04
C ASP A 51 -2.55 -1.91 16.22
N VAL A 52 -1.63 -2.03 15.29
CA VAL A 52 -0.38 -1.24 15.25
C VAL A 52 -0.27 -0.38 13.98
N GLY A 53 -1.31 -0.30 13.17
CA GLY A 53 -1.37 0.55 11.99
C GLY A 53 -0.78 -0.08 10.73
N LEU A 54 -0.59 -1.40 10.71
CA LEU A 54 -0.15 -2.19 9.55
C LEU A 54 -1.34 -2.90 8.87
N PRO A 55 -1.19 -3.39 7.64
CA PRO A 55 -2.17 -4.26 7.03
C PRO A 55 -2.49 -5.47 7.90
N ASP A 56 -3.72 -5.98 7.78
CA ASP A 56 -4.15 -7.16 8.53
C ASP A 56 -3.23 -8.36 8.26
N GLY A 57 -2.94 -9.13 9.31
CA GLY A 57 -2.03 -10.28 9.25
C GLY A 57 -0.53 -9.93 9.16
N GLN A 58 -0.16 -8.68 8.99
CA GLN A 58 1.25 -8.27 8.94
C GLN A 58 1.84 -8.19 10.34
N MET A 59 2.99 -8.85 10.54
CA MET A 59 3.74 -8.80 11.79
C MET A 59 4.27 -7.38 12.03
N GLY A 60 4.17 -6.91 13.27
CA GLY A 60 4.72 -5.63 13.71
C GLY A 60 6.25 -5.58 13.64
N ASN A 61 6.76 -4.38 13.78
CA ASN A 61 8.20 -4.09 13.84
C ASN A 61 8.49 -2.98 14.83
N SER A 62 9.78 -2.77 15.12
CA SER A 62 10.24 -1.78 16.09
C SER A 62 9.81 -0.35 15.76
N GLU A 63 9.91 0.05 14.49
CA GLU A 63 9.55 1.40 14.03
C GLU A 63 8.09 1.73 14.34
N VAL A 64 7.19 0.84 13.95
CA VAL A 64 5.74 1.00 14.15
C VAL A 64 5.39 0.99 15.63
N GLY A 65 5.96 0.05 16.41
CA GLY A 65 5.71 -0.07 17.84
C GLY A 65 6.14 1.18 18.61
N HIS A 66 7.37 1.65 18.38
CA HIS A 66 7.89 2.88 19.03
C HIS A 66 7.12 4.13 18.59
N THR A 67 6.72 4.20 17.31
CA THR A 67 5.89 5.30 16.83
C THR A 67 4.55 5.36 17.56
N ASN A 68 3.88 4.22 17.74
CA ASN A 68 2.60 4.15 18.45
C ASN A 68 2.75 4.51 19.95
N ILE A 69 3.80 4.02 20.60
CA ILE A 69 4.10 4.35 22.00
C ILE A 69 4.35 5.86 22.13
N GLY A 70 5.18 6.44 21.27
CA GLY A 70 5.49 7.86 21.30
C GLY A 70 4.29 8.76 20.98
N ALA A 71 3.41 8.34 20.09
CA ALA A 71 2.20 9.06 19.70
C ALA A 71 1.05 8.89 20.70
N GLY A 72 1.09 7.86 21.56
CA GLY A 72 -0.02 7.51 22.47
C GLY A 72 -1.31 7.08 21.75
N ARG A 73 -1.20 6.65 20.51
CA ARG A 73 -2.31 6.19 19.65
C ARG A 73 -1.79 5.32 18.51
N ILE A 74 -2.69 4.59 17.86
CA ILE A 74 -2.36 3.88 16.62
C ILE A 74 -2.05 4.91 15.52
N VAL A 75 -0.87 4.79 14.90
CA VAL A 75 -0.46 5.57 13.74
C VAL A 75 -0.53 4.65 12.52
N TYR A 76 -1.57 4.80 11.74
CA TYR A 76 -1.73 4.00 10.52
C TYR A 76 -0.65 4.33 9.49
N GLN A 77 -0.01 3.28 8.97
CA GLN A 77 0.86 3.41 7.81
C GLN A 77 0.08 3.92 6.60
N MET A 78 0.77 4.59 5.66
CA MET A 78 0.10 5.28 4.56
C MET A 78 -0.81 4.34 3.74
N LEU A 79 -0.36 3.12 3.47
CA LEU A 79 -1.14 2.11 2.76
C LEU A 79 -2.48 1.85 3.47
N VAL A 80 -2.42 1.54 4.77
CA VAL A 80 -3.61 1.24 5.59
C VAL A 80 -4.53 2.46 5.69
N LYS A 81 -3.94 3.66 5.82
CA LYS A 81 -4.70 4.90 5.87
C LYS A 81 -5.49 5.12 4.60
N ILE A 82 -4.86 4.95 3.42
CA ILE A 82 -5.54 5.11 2.13
C ILE A 82 -6.65 4.06 1.98
N SER A 83 -6.38 2.79 2.29
CA SER A 83 -7.39 1.72 2.24
C SER A 83 -8.58 2.05 3.16
N LYS A 84 -8.29 2.53 4.38
CA LYS A 84 -9.32 2.95 5.32
C LYS A 84 -10.12 4.15 4.80
N ASP A 85 -9.47 5.15 4.25
CA ASP A 85 -10.14 6.33 3.69
C ASP A 85 -11.03 5.98 2.49
N ILE A 86 -10.65 4.96 1.70
CA ILE A 86 -11.48 4.42 0.60
C ILE A 86 -12.70 3.71 1.18
N ASN A 87 -12.52 2.81 2.14
CA ASN A 87 -13.60 2.02 2.75
C ASN A 87 -14.59 2.88 3.53
N ASP A 88 -14.09 3.90 4.23
CA ASP A 88 -14.92 4.88 4.97
C ASP A 88 -15.55 5.94 4.03
N GLY A 89 -15.18 5.96 2.75
CA GLY A 89 -15.64 6.97 1.78
C GLY A 89 -14.96 8.33 1.89
N LYS A 90 -14.02 8.51 2.81
CA LYS A 90 -13.29 9.77 3.02
C LYS A 90 -12.40 10.17 1.87
N ILE A 91 -11.95 9.20 1.06
CA ILE A 91 -11.15 9.48 -0.16
C ILE A 91 -11.87 10.45 -1.10
N TYR A 92 -13.22 10.41 -1.14
CA TYR A 92 -14.02 11.29 -1.98
C TYR A 92 -14.02 12.75 -1.52
N GLU A 93 -13.60 13.02 -0.28
CA GLU A 93 -13.46 14.35 0.31
C GLU A 93 -12.03 14.91 0.14
N ASN A 94 -11.10 14.09 -0.40
CA ASN A 94 -9.72 14.53 -0.62
C ASN A 94 -9.68 15.66 -1.63
N LYS A 95 -9.31 16.85 -1.15
CA LYS A 95 -9.34 18.07 -1.93
C LYS A 95 -8.42 18.02 -3.14
N ALA A 96 -7.21 17.50 -3.01
CA ALA A 96 -6.24 17.48 -4.10
C ALA A 96 -6.70 16.57 -5.25
N LEU A 97 -7.22 15.37 -4.92
CA LEU A 97 -7.80 14.47 -5.91
C LEU A 97 -9.04 15.06 -6.55
N SER A 98 -9.90 15.67 -5.73
CA SER A 98 -11.12 16.32 -6.19
C SER A 98 -10.83 17.45 -7.16
N ASP A 99 -9.93 18.37 -6.80
CA ASP A 99 -9.55 19.51 -7.63
C ASP A 99 -8.95 19.08 -8.98
N ALA A 100 -8.08 18.05 -8.98
CA ALA A 100 -7.49 17.50 -10.20
C ALA A 100 -8.55 16.90 -11.14
N MET A 101 -9.48 16.15 -10.59
CA MET A 101 -10.58 15.55 -11.34
C MET A 101 -11.56 16.60 -11.87
N ASP A 102 -11.88 17.60 -11.06
CA ASP A 102 -12.77 18.70 -11.45
C ASP A 102 -12.13 19.57 -12.54
N ALA A 103 -10.81 19.81 -12.46
CA ALA A 103 -10.07 20.52 -13.50
C ALA A 103 -10.05 19.74 -14.83
N ALA A 104 -9.85 18.43 -14.81
CA ALA A 104 -9.91 17.61 -16.01
C ALA A 104 -11.30 17.69 -16.65
N LYS A 105 -12.37 17.55 -15.86
CA LYS A 105 -13.75 17.62 -16.31
C LYS A 105 -14.09 19.00 -16.88
N ALA A 106 -13.77 20.08 -16.16
CA ALA A 106 -14.11 21.45 -16.58
C ALA A 106 -13.43 21.82 -17.90
N ASN A 107 -12.25 21.29 -18.18
CA ASN A 107 -11.51 21.54 -19.41
C ASN A 107 -11.79 20.52 -20.53
N GLY A 108 -12.74 19.59 -20.34
CA GLY A 108 -13.03 18.53 -21.31
C GLY A 108 -11.82 17.62 -21.59
N LYS A 109 -10.96 17.42 -20.60
CA LYS A 109 -9.74 16.62 -20.70
C LYS A 109 -9.92 15.26 -20.08
N SER A 110 -9.03 14.35 -20.45
CA SER A 110 -8.98 12.99 -19.90
C SER A 110 -8.29 12.97 -18.54
N LEU A 111 -8.72 12.07 -17.67
CA LEU A 111 -8.01 11.73 -16.44
C LEU A 111 -7.09 10.53 -16.72
N HIS A 112 -5.82 10.66 -16.36
CA HIS A 112 -4.84 9.57 -16.46
C HIS A 112 -4.45 9.10 -15.07
N LEU A 113 -4.61 7.81 -14.81
CA LEU A 113 -4.16 7.14 -13.60
C LEU A 113 -2.99 6.23 -13.95
N MET A 114 -1.89 6.30 -13.21
CA MET A 114 -0.71 5.49 -13.47
C MET A 114 -0.12 4.94 -12.18
N GLY A 115 0.40 3.73 -12.22
CA GLY A 115 1.04 3.12 -11.08
C GLY A 115 1.24 1.62 -11.19
N LEU A 116 1.85 1.06 -10.16
CA LEU A 116 2.10 -0.37 -10.04
C LEU A 116 0.78 -1.10 -9.80
N LEU A 117 0.45 -2.05 -10.67
CA LEU A 117 -0.71 -2.91 -10.54
C LEU A 117 -0.32 -4.14 -9.73
N SER A 118 -0.61 -4.11 -8.44
CA SER A 118 -0.17 -5.12 -7.48
C SER A 118 -1.06 -5.13 -6.23
N ASN A 119 -1.23 -6.28 -5.64
CA ASN A 119 -1.84 -6.45 -4.31
C ASN A 119 -0.79 -6.67 -3.20
N GLY A 120 0.50 -6.60 -3.53
CA GLY A 120 1.60 -6.84 -2.59
C GLY A 120 1.72 -5.81 -1.48
N GLY A 121 1.12 -4.62 -1.65
CA GLY A 121 1.06 -3.60 -0.59
C GLY A 121 2.40 -2.96 -0.24
N VAL A 122 3.42 -3.10 -1.08
CA VAL A 122 4.75 -2.50 -0.85
C VAL A 122 4.82 -1.07 -1.40
N HIS A 123 4.40 -0.88 -2.65
CA HIS A 123 4.40 0.43 -3.31
C HIS A 123 3.00 0.91 -3.67
N SER A 124 2.05 0.00 -3.81
CA SER A 124 0.66 0.27 -4.21
C SER A 124 -0.25 -0.87 -3.77
N HIS A 125 -1.54 -0.68 -3.95
CA HIS A 125 -2.54 -1.74 -3.83
C HIS A 125 -3.64 -1.54 -4.88
N ASN A 126 -4.08 -2.61 -5.54
CA ASN A 126 -5.08 -2.57 -6.60
C ASN A 126 -6.37 -1.87 -6.16
N GLU A 127 -6.82 -2.11 -4.92
CA GLU A 127 -8.02 -1.48 -4.35
C GLU A 127 -7.94 0.05 -4.35
N HIS A 128 -6.73 0.64 -4.26
CA HIS A 128 -6.56 2.09 -4.31
C HIS A 128 -6.89 2.61 -5.71
N LEU A 129 -6.47 1.91 -6.76
CA LEU A 129 -6.83 2.24 -8.13
C LEU A 129 -8.35 2.14 -8.33
N TYR A 130 -8.97 1.06 -7.83
CA TYR A 130 -10.44 0.89 -7.91
C TYR A 130 -11.18 2.00 -7.16
N GLY A 131 -10.67 2.43 -6.02
CA GLY A 131 -11.19 3.59 -5.29
C GLY A 131 -11.15 4.89 -6.11
N LEU A 132 -10.05 5.13 -6.84
CA LEU A 132 -9.92 6.30 -7.72
C LEU A 132 -10.85 6.22 -8.95
N LEU A 133 -11.03 5.04 -9.54
CA LEU A 133 -11.99 4.82 -10.61
C LEU A 133 -13.43 5.09 -10.14
N LYS A 134 -13.80 4.58 -8.96
CA LYS A 134 -15.11 4.87 -8.33
C LYS A 134 -15.30 6.37 -8.08
N MET A 135 -14.23 7.07 -7.66
CA MET A 135 -14.26 8.52 -7.47
C MET A 135 -14.48 9.26 -8.81
N ALA A 136 -13.76 8.87 -9.86
CA ALA A 136 -13.91 9.43 -11.20
C ALA A 136 -15.34 9.24 -11.74
N LYS A 137 -15.91 8.03 -11.56
CA LYS A 137 -17.30 7.73 -11.90
C LYS A 137 -18.28 8.63 -11.15
N LYS A 138 -18.11 8.76 -9.83
CA LYS A 138 -18.97 9.61 -9.00
C LYS A 138 -18.93 11.08 -9.42
N LYS A 139 -17.77 11.55 -9.90
CA LYS A 139 -17.61 12.92 -10.44
C LYS A 139 -18.09 13.07 -11.89
N GLY A 140 -18.48 11.99 -12.54
CA GLY A 140 -18.95 12.00 -13.92
C GLY A 140 -17.86 12.33 -14.93
N ILE A 141 -16.65 11.80 -14.72
CA ILE A 141 -15.56 11.84 -15.69
C ILE A 141 -15.73 10.66 -16.64
N GLU A 142 -15.86 10.93 -17.93
CA GLU A 142 -16.10 9.89 -18.94
C GLU A 142 -14.81 9.27 -19.46
N ASN A 143 -13.78 10.10 -19.68
CA ASN A 143 -12.52 9.69 -20.26
C ASN A 143 -11.47 9.47 -19.17
N VAL A 144 -11.32 8.23 -18.72
CA VAL A 144 -10.33 7.82 -17.72
C VAL A 144 -9.44 6.74 -18.31
N TYR A 145 -8.13 6.97 -18.30
CA TYR A 145 -7.12 6.06 -18.84
C TYR A 145 -6.19 5.55 -17.75
N VAL A 146 -5.96 4.24 -17.72
CA VAL A 146 -5.11 3.57 -16.75
C VAL A 146 -3.82 3.09 -17.44
N HIS A 147 -2.69 3.52 -16.90
CA HIS A 147 -1.35 3.09 -17.32
C HIS A 147 -0.82 2.14 -16.25
N THR A 148 -0.81 0.85 -16.55
CA THR A 148 -0.45 -0.19 -15.59
C THR A 148 1.03 -0.53 -15.65
N PHE A 149 1.69 -0.57 -14.49
CA PHE A 149 3.03 -1.10 -14.31
C PHE A 149 2.91 -2.48 -13.66
N LEU A 150 3.29 -3.54 -14.37
CA LEU A 150 3.19 -4.90 -13.83
C LEU A 150 4.32 -5.15 -12.83
N ASP A 151 4.02 -5.85 -11.75
CA ASP A 151 4.94 -6.05 -10.63
C ASP A 151 5.91 -7.22 -10.92
N GLY A 152 5.66 -8.40 -10.42
CA GLY A 152 6.54 -9.57 -10.56
C GLY A 152 7.76 -9.56 -9.65
N ARG A 153 7.86 -8.61 -8.70
CA ARG A 153 8.92 -8.53 -7.69
C ARG A 153 8.37 -8.67 -6.26
N ASP A 154 7.35 -7.90 -5.95
CA ASP A 154 6.71 -7.91 -4.63
C ASP A 154 5.59 -8.96 -4.58
N VAL A 155 5.22 -9.50 -5.74
CA VAL A 155 4.28 -10.60 -5.98
C VAL A 155 4.90 -11.58 -6.99
N PRO A 156 4.34 -12.79 -7.17
CA PRO A 156 4.88 -13.77 -8.12
C PRO A 156 5.07 -13.20 -9.54
N PRO A 157 6.15 -13.54 -10.25
CA PRO A 157 6.46 -12.99 -11.57
C PRO A 157 5.37 -13.19 -12.62
N THR A 158 4.54 -14.21 -12.49
CA THR A 158 3.48 -14.58 -13.43
C THR A 158 2.11 -13.98 -13.09
N SER A 159 1.97 -13.21 -12.00
CA SER A 159 0.68 -12.69 -11.53
C SER A 159 0.12 -11.53 -12.37
N GLY A 160 0.90 -10.96 -13.27
CA GLY A 160 0.50 -9.79 -14.06
C GLY A 160 -0.78 -10.00 -14.88
N ALA A 161 -0.93 -11.17 -15.50
CA ALA A 161 -2.14 -11.50 -16.28
C ALA A 161 -3.40 -11.58 -15.41
N GLU A 162 -3.29 -12.12 -14.20
CA GLU A 162 -4.39 -12.21 -13.24
C GLU A 162 -4.83 -10.81 -12.80
N PHE A 163 -3.88 -9.94 -12.42
CA PHE A 163 -4.20 -8.56 -12.03
C PHE A 163 -4.79 -7.73 -13.18
N MET A 164 -4.36 -7.98 -14.41
CA MET A 164 -4.96 -7.33 -15.58
C MET A 164 -6.41 -7.77 -15.78
N ALA A 165 -6.68 -9.07 -15.68
CA ALA A 165 -8.04 -9.60 -15.80
C ALA A 165 -8.96 -9.06 -14.69
N GLU A 166 -8.45 -8.97 -13.46
CA GLU A 166 -9.16 -8.36 -12.34
C GLU A 166 -9.45 -6.88 -12.60
N LEU A 167 -8.47 -6.11 -13.05
CA LEU A 167 -8.64 -4.69 -13.38
C LEU A 167 -9.70 -4.48 -14.48
N GLU A 168 -9.68 -5.28 -15.55
CA GLU A 168 -10.67 -5.19 -16.62
C GLU A 168 -12.08 -5.49 -16.12
N LYS A 169 -12.23 -6.48 -15.23
CA LYS A 169 -13.49 -6.79 -14.57
C LYS A 169 -13.97 -5.62 -13.73
N GLU A 170 -13.11 -5.05 -12.87
CA GLU A 170 -13.44 -3.90 -12.04
C GLU A 170 -13.82 -2.66 -12.86
N ILE A 171 -13.09 -2.37 -13.94
CA ILE A 171 -13.42 -1.28 -14.88
C ILE A 171 -14.82 -1.47 -15.46
N LYS A 172 -15.16 -2.69 -15.85
CA LYS A 172 -16.47 -3.01 -16.40
C LYS A 172 -17.58 -2.87 -15.36
N GLU A 173 -17.34 -3.31 -14.13
CA GLU A 173 -18.32 -3.22 -13.02
C GLU A 173 -18.52 -1.77 -12.58
N ILE A 174 -17.45 -0.99 -12.46
CA ILE A 174 -17.51 0.44 -12.12
C ILE A 174 -18.13 1.25 -13.27
N GLY A 175 -17.89 0.83 -14.51
CA GLY A 175 -18.46 1.45 -15.71
C GLY A 175 -17.75 2.76 -16.11
N VAL A 176 -16.47 2.91 -15.78
CA VAL A 176 -15.60 3.98 -16.26
C VAL A 176 -14.15 3.51 -16.26
N GLY A 177 -13.36 4.00 -17.21
CA GLY A 177 -11.95 3.70 -17.37
C GLY A 177 -11.66 2.77 -18.53
N SER A 178 -10.45 2.79 -19.01
CA SER A 178 -9.88 1.85 -19.96
C SER A 178 -8.38 1.73 -19.74
N VAL A 179 -7.81 0.55 -19.98
CA VAL A 179 -6.37 0.36 -19.96
C VAL A 179 -5.77 1.01 -21.20
N ALA A 180 -4.86 1.95 -20.98
CA ALA A 180 -4.20 2.69 -22.07
C ALA A 180 -2.82 2.11 -22.41
N THR A 181 -2.03 1.74 -21.39
CA THR A 181 -0.72 1.13 -21.58
C THR A 181 -0.46 0.05 -20.53
N ILE A 182 0.30 -0.96 -20.93
CA ILE A 182 0.78 -2.03 -20.05
C ILE A 182 2.30 -2.09 -20.18
N MET A 183 3.01 -2.04 -19.06
CA MET A 183 4.47 -2.14 -19.05
C MET A 183 4.95 -2.76 -17.74
N GLY A 184 6.12 -3.38 -17.76
CA GLY A 184 6.73 -3.92 -16.54
C GLY A 184 7.41 -2.84 -15.70
N ARG A 185 7.42 -3.05 -14.38
CA ARG A 185 8.12 -2.17 -13.43
C ARG A 185 9.62 -2.04 -13.70
N PHE A 186 10.21 -3.01 -14.37
CA PHE A 186 11.61 -2.96 -14.81
C PHE A 186 11.90 -1.73 -15.66
N TYR A 187 10.94 -1.30 -16.47
CA TYR A 187 11.05 -0.10 -17.31
C TYR A 187 10.47 1.14 -16.60
N ALA A 188 9.26 1.03 -16.07
CA ALA A 188 8.52 2.16 -15.52
C ALA A 188 9.00 2.64 -14.15
N MET A 189 9.70 1.78 -13.40
CA MET A 189 10.15 2.06 -12.05
C MET A 189 11.67 1.87 -11.90
N ASP A 190 12.43 2.11 -12.96
CA ASP A 190 13.90 2.08 -12.90
C ASP A 190 14.40 3.13 -11.90
N ARG A 191 15.33 2.73 -11.04
CA ARG A 191 16.01 3.57 -10.06
C ARG A 191 17.54 3.47 -10.11
N ASP A 192 18.04 2.85 -11.18
CA ASP A 192 19.45 2.62 -11.40
C ASP A 192 20.04 3.61 -12.42
N ASN A 193 19.24 4.63 -12.83
CA ASN A 193 19.57 5.60 -13.89
C ASN A 193 19.79 4.96 -15.26
N ALA A 194 19.14 3.84 -15.53
CA ALA A 194 19.12 3.21 -16.85
C ALA A 194 18.11 3.93 -17.76
N TRP A 195 18.54 5.06 -18.32
CA TRP A 195 17.67 5.97 -19.08
C TRP A 195 17.04 5.33 -20.32
N ASP A 196 17.68 4.35 -20.90
CA ASP A 196 17.15 3.54 -22.00
C ASP A 196 15.92 2.73 -21.61
N ARG A 197 15.84 2.29 -20.36
CA ARG A 197 14.63 1.65 -19.77
C ARG A 197 13.54 2.68 -19.56
N VAL A 198 13.87 3.78 -18.86
CA VAL A 198 12.92 4.87 -18.57
C VAL A 198 12.32 5.42 -19.86
N GLU A 199 13.14 5.58 -20.91
CA GLU A 199 12.71 6.08 -22.23
C GLU A 199 11.61 5.20 -22.84
N LYS A 200 11.71 3.86 -22.71
CA LYS A 200 10.70 2.94 -23.24
C LYS A 200 9.34 3.16 -22.54
N ALA A 201 9.33 3.24 -21.21
CA ALA A 201 8.12 3.51 -20.44
C ALA A 201 7.55 4.90 -20.77
N TYR A 202 8.41 5.91 -20.83
CA TYR A 202 8.00 7.27 -21.18
C TYR A 202 7.39 7.34 -22.60
N LYS A 203 8.03 6.72 -23.57
CA LYS A 203 7.51 6.66 -24.96
C LYS A 203 6.19 5.94 -25.04
N ALA A 204 5.99 4.84 -24.28
CA ALA A 204 4.72 4.13 -24.24
C ALA A 204 3.57 5.03 -23.75
N MET A 205 3.81 5.87 -22.74
CA MET A 205 2.80 6.78 -22.20
C MET A 205 2.61 8.06 -23.02
N ALA A 206 3.71 8.66 -23.52
CA ALA A 206 3.67 9.99 -24.13
C ALA A 206 3.58 9.97 -25.66
N VAL A 207 4.10 8.93 -26.31
CA VAL A 207 4.26 8.88 -27.78
C VAL A 207 3.47 7.75 -28.42
N SER A 208 3.19 6.65 -27.73
CA SER A 208 2.49 5.47 -28.27
C SER A 208 1.08 5.74 -28.75
N TYR A 209 0.54 6.87 -28.36
CA TYR A 209 -0.70 7.43 -28.89
C TYR A 209 -0.75 7.50 -30.42
N THR A 210 0.39 7.47 -31.10
CA THR A 210 0.46 7.63 -32.54
C THR A 210 0.87 6.39 -33.33
N HIS A 211 1.50 5.35 -32.75
CA HIS A 211 2.18 4.33 -33.56
C HIS A 211 2.16 2.87 -33.12
N LEU A 212 1.64 2.51 -31.94
CA LEU A 212 1.65 1.12 -31.47
C LEU A 212 0.24 0.54 -31.40
N ARG A 213 -0.01 -0.50 -32.19
CA ARG A 213 -1.16 -1.38 -31.98
C ARG A 213 -0.96 -2.16 -30.67
N ALA A 214 -2.04 -2.53 -29.99
CA ALA A 214 -2.03 -3.22 -28.70
C ALA A 214 -1.14 -4.50 -28.64
N HIS A 215 -0.72 -5.03 -29.76
CA HIS A 215 0.16 -6.20 -29.85
C HIS A 215 1.66 -5.89 -29.64
N GLU A 216 2.07 -4.64 -29.68
CA GLU A 216 3.49 -4.26 -29.59
C GLU A 216 3.86 -3.67 -28.22
N THR A 217 2.88 -3.49 -27.34
CA THR A 217 3.09 -3.00 -25.97
C THR A 217 3.28 -4.13 -24.94
N VAL A 218 3.08 -5.38 -25.34
CA VAL A 218 3.44 -6.56 -24.56
C VAL A 218 4.87 -6.94 -24.93
N LEU A 219 5.82 -6.13 -24.52
CA LEU A 219 7.23 -6.42 -24.70
C LEU A 219 7.78 -7.02 -23.41
N ASP A 220 8.16 -8.29 -23.55
CA ASP A 220 9.03 -9.06 -22.69
C ASP A 220 8.64 -9.08 -21.18
N LEU A 221 7.77 -10.01 -20.89
CA LEU A 221 7.68 -10.64 -19.57
C LEU A 221 8.83 -11.64 -19.40
#